data_91b8d889c1d0e96f6151241f3464dcca
#
_entry.id   91b8d889c1d0e96f6151241f3464dcca
#
_cell.length_a   1.000
_cell.length_b   1.000
_cell.length_c   1.000
_cell.angle_alpha   90.00
_cell.angle_beta   90.00
_cell.angle_gamma   90.00
#
_symmetry.space_group_name_H-M   'P 1'
#
loop_
_entity.id
_entity.type
_entity.pdbx_description
1 polymer ?
#
loop_
_entity_poly.entity_id
_entity_poly.type
_entity_poly.pdbx_seq_one_letter_code
_entity_poly.pdbx_strand_id
1 'polypeptide(L)'
;MAVDKVIFYLCATLIAISIIFSLSLPVFTVLFFNYDEFHFFIRQFAVGCIGIFLMWWLSRLNPDKALVWIGFGLLISCGIAMGLMHALPASMVTDSGGARRWIRLPGFSLAPVEFFKVGFVFFLAWSFTRKFSDGKRTLMDEIKILF
;
A
#
# COMPACT_ATOMS: atom_id res chain seq x y z
N MET A 1 -13.48 16.08 10.86
CA MET A 1 -12.05 16.15 11.12
C MET A 1 -11.40 17.01 10.05
N ALA A 2 -10.55 17.96 10.43
CA ALA A 2 -9.79 18.73 9.45
C ALA A 2 -8.69 17.82 8.88
N VAL A 3 -8.65 17.70 7.57
CA VAL A 3 -7.52 17.08 6.87
C VAL A 3 -6.27 17.85 7.28
N ASP A 4 -5.21 17.14 7.67
CA ASP A 4 -3.94 17.82 7.83
C ASP A 4 -3.50 18.32 6.45
N LYS A 5 -3.74 19.62 6.22
CA LYS A 5 -3.50 20.25 4.92
C LYS A 5 -2.04 20.16 4.51
N VAL A 6 -1.14 20.20 5.47
CA VAL A 6 0.30 20.15 5.20
C VAL A 6 0.68 18.77 4.63
N ILE A 7 0.28 17.70 5.30
CA ILE A 7 0.56 16.32 4.83
C ILE A 7 -0.11 16.08 3.48
N PHE A 8 -1.36 16.52 3.32
CA PHE A 8 -2.09 16.36 2.06
C PHE A 8 -1.35 17.05 0.88
N TYR A 9 -0.96 18.31 1.04
CA TYR A 9 -0.26 19.04 -0.02
C TYR A 9 1.13 18.49 -0.28
N LEU A 10 1.86 18.05 0.74
CA LEU A 10 3.17 17.42 0.54
C LEU A 10 3.04 16.11 -0.26
N CYS A 11 2.10 15.25 0.08
CA CYS A 11 1.86 14.00 -0.67
C CYS A 11 1.40 14.30 -2.10
N ALA A 12 0.49 15.24 -2.30
CA ALA A 12 0.03 15.64 -3.63
C ALA A 12 1.17 16.18 -4.49
N THR A 13 2.06 16.99 -3.90
CA THR A 13 3.24 17.53 -4.59
C THR A 13 4.20 16.42 -4.99
N LEU A 14 4.46 15.45 -4.11
CA LEU A 14 5.31 14.30 -4.44
C LEU A 14 4.72 13.45 -5.56
N ILE A 15 3.40 13.22 -5.55
CA ILE A 15 2.70 12.52 -6.63
C ILE A 15 2.83 13.31 -7.96
N ALA A 16 2.64 14.62 -7.94
CA ALA A 16 2.79 15.46 -9.12
C ALA A 16 4.22 15.40 -9.69
N ILE A 17 5.23 15.50 -8.83
CA ILE A 17 6.64 15.34 -9.22
C ILE A 17 6.86 13.96 -9.85
N SER A 18 6.35 12.89 -9.25
CA SER A 18 6.46 11.53 -9.78
C SER A 18 5.83 11.38 -11.17
N ILE A 19 4.66 12.01 -11.40
CA ILE A 19 4.00 12.04 -12.70
C ILE A 19 4.87 12.75 -13.75
N ILE A 20 5.47 13.91 -13.39
CA ILE A 20 6.34 14.65 -14.29
C ILE A 20 7.60 13.81 -14.64
N PHE A 21 8.22 13.19 -13.66
CA PHE A 21 9.37 12.31 -13.89
C PHE A 21 9.04 11.10 -14.78
N SER A 22 7.80 10.62 -14.74
CA SER A 22 7.38 9.52 -15.61
C SER A 22 7.39 9.87 -17.10
N LEU A 23 7.37 11.18 -17.45
CA LEU A 23 7.58 11.64 -18.82
C LEU A 23 9.03 11.48 -19.32
N SER A 24 9.99 11.43 -18.40
CA SER A 24 11.41 11.24 -18.75
C SER A 24 11.80 9.77 -18.99
N LEU A 25 10.99 8.82 -18.52
CA LEU A 25 11.24 7.37 -18.65
C LEU A 25 11.08 6.80 -20.08
N PRO A 26 10.23 7.37 -21.00
CA PRO A 26 9.93 6.75 -22.28
C PRO A 26 11.14 6.57 -23.18
N VAL A 27 12.13 7.46 -23.12
CA VAL A 27 13.28 7.42 -24.05
C VAL A 27 14.01 6.07 -24.02
N PHE A 28 14.19 5.50 -22.84
CA PHE A 28 14.85 4.21 -22.68
C PHE A 28 13.93 3.02 -23.00
N THR A 29 12.67 3.09 -22.58
CA THR A 29 11.72 1.97 -22.69
C THR A 29 11.11 1.83 -24.08
N VAL A 30 10.92 2.93 -24.82
CA VAL A 30 10.51 2.90 -26.23
C VAL A 30 11.61 2.28 -27.08
N LEU A 31 12.88 2.64 -26.85
CA LEU A 31 14.01 2.14 -27.63
C LEU A 31 14.28 0.64 -27.42
N PHE A 32 14.06 0.11 -26.21
CA PHE A 32 14.42 -1.27 -25.86
C PHE A 32 13.24 -2.24 -25.78
N PHE A 33 12.01 -1.75 -25.51
CA PHE A 33 10.86 -2.62 -25.21
C PHE A 33 9.63 -2.39 -26.10
N ASN A 34 9.67 -1.50 -27.09
CA ASN A 34 8.55 -1.18 -27.99
C ASN A 34 7.24 -0.79 -27.27
N TYR A 35 7.33 -0.09 -26.13
CA TYR A 35 6.16 0.49 -25.48
C TYR A 35 5.79 1.83 -26.10
N ASP A 36 4.50 2.19 -26.07
CA ASP A 36 4.05 3.55 -26.45
C ASP A 36 4.69 4.61 -25.57
N GLU A 37 5.02 5.76 -26.17
CA GLU A 37 5.73 6.87 -25.52
C GLU A 37 5.03 7.36 -24.24
N PHE A 38 3.70 7.32 -24.21
CA PHE A 38 2.89 7.79 -23.06
C PHE A 38 2.40 6.67 -22.14
N HIS A 39 2.77 5.42 -22.38
CA HIS A 39 2.27 4.28 -21.59
C HIS A 39 2.51 4.47 -20.09
N PHE A 40 3.71 4.81 -19.68
CA PHE A 40 4.07 4.99 -18.28
C PHE A 40 3.45 6.25 -17.68
N PHE A 41 3.36 7.32 -18.46
CA PHE A 41 2.73 8.56 -18.02
C PHE A 41 1.24 8.37 -17.72
N ILE A 42 0.49 7.78 -18.64
CA ILE A 42 -0.95 7.54 -18.47
C ILE A 42 -1.19 6.65 -17.24
N ARG A 43 -0.40 5.59 -17.08
CA ARG A 43 -0.49 4.70 -15.93
C ARG A 43 -0.18 5.42 -14.62
N GLN A 44 0.89 6.18 -14.56
CA GLN A 44 1.29 6.94 -13.37
C GLN A 44 0.28 8.02 -13.03
N PHE A 45 -0.24 8.71 -14.03
CA PHE A 45 -1.29 9.72 -13.86
C PHE A 45 -2.57 9.11 -13.30
N ALA A 46 -3.05 8.01 -13.87
CA ALA A 46 -4.25 7.32 -13.39
C ALA A 46 -4.10 6.84 -11.93
N VAL A 47 -2.98 6.20 -11.60
CA VAL A 47 -2.69 5.73 -10.23
C VAL A 47 -2.53 6.91 -9.27
N GLY A 48 -1.89 8.00 -9.70
CA GLY A 48 -1.75 9.22 -8.92
C GLY A 48 -3.09 9.88 -8.59
N CYS A 49 -3.98 10.01 -9.57
CA CYS A 49 -5.34 10.53 -9.35
C CYS A 49 -6.14 9.65 -8.37
N ILE A 50 -6.08 8.33 -8.53
CA ILE A 50 -6.71 7.38 -7.60
C ILE A 50 -6.11 7.55 -6.19
N GLY A 51 -4.79 7.68 -6.07
CA GLY A 51 -4.11 7.89 -4.79
C GLY A 51 -4.56 9.17 -4.07
N ILE A 52 -4.65 10.30 -4.79
CA ILE A 52 -5.12 11.58 -4.25
C ILE A 52 -6.59 11.46 -3.82
N PHE A 53 -7.42 10.81 -4.63
CA PHE A 53 -8.84 10.59 -4.31
C PHE A 53 -8.99 9.73 -3.05
N LEU A 54 -8.25 8.62 -2.95
CA LEU A 54 -8.25 7.74 -1.78
C LEU A 54 -7.79 8.47 -0.52
N MET A 55 -6.73 9.26 -0.61
CA MET A 55 -6.22 10.05 0.51
C MET A 55 -7.26 11.06 1.00
N TRP A 56 -7.94 11.75 0.08
CA TRP A 56 -9.03 12.67 0.41
C TRP A 56 -10.22 11.93 1.03
N TRP A 57 -10.62 10.80 0.46
CA TRP A 57 -11.75 10.00 0.95
C TRP A 57 -11.47 9.42 2.34
N LEU A 58 -10.31 8.81 2.54
CA LEU A 58 -9.89 8.26 3.83
C LEU A 58 -9.82 9.33 4.93
N SER A 59 -9.44 10.57 4.58
CA SER A 59 -9.39 11.68 5.53
C SER A 59 -10.77 12.09 6.08
N ARG A 60 -11.84 11.68 5.41
CA ARG A 60 -13.23 11.94 5.85
C ARG A 60 -13.80 10.85 6.75
N LEU A 61 -13.13 9.71 6.85
CA LEU A 61 -13.59 8.60 7.68
C LEU A 61 -13.26 8.83 9.15
N ASN A 62 -14.06 8.24 10.04
CA ASN A 62 -13.76 8.22 11.47
C ASN A 62 -12.57 7.30 11.72
N PRO A 63 -11.43 7.82 12.24
CA PRO A 63 -10.18 7.05 12.33
C PRO A 63 -10.36 5.81 13.21
N ASP A 64 -11.07 5.90 14.34
CA ASP A 64 -11.23 4.79 15.28
C ASP A 64 -11.89 3.55 14.68
N LYS A 65 -12.92 3.77 13.83
CA LYS A 65 -13.62 2.67 13.15
C LYS A 65 -12.92 2.27 11.85
N ALA A 66 -12.50 3.25 11.05
CA ALA A 66 -11.90 3.01 9.74
C ALA A 66 -10.54 2.31 9.87
N LEU A 67 -9.70 2.71 10.82
CA LEU A 67 -8.39 2.07 11.07
C LEU A 67 -8.55 0.60 11.42
N VAL A 68 -9.55 0.27 12.25
CA VAL A 68 -9.80 -1.13 12.63
C VAL A 68 -10.27 -1.94 11.43
N TRP A 69 -11.33 -1.51 10.76
CA TRP A 69 -11.93 -2.28 9.66
C TRP A 69 -11.00 -2.39 8.44
N ILE A 70 -10.38 -1.28 8.03
CA ILE A 70 -9.47 -1.25 6.88
C ILE A 70 -8.19 -2.01 7.24
N GLY A 71 -7.63 -1.80 8.43
CA GLY A 71 -6.41 -2.47 8.87
C GLY A 71 -6.57 -3.99 8.93
N PHE A 72 -7.61 -4.48 9.59
CA PHE A 72 -7.90 -5.91 9.65
C PHE A 72 -8.27 -6.49 8.27
N GLY A 73 -9.06 -5.77 7.49
CA GLY A 73 -9.41 -6.17 6.13
C GLY A 73 -8.18 -6.37 5.25
N LEU A 74 -7.26 -5.40 5.24
CA LEU A 74 -5.99 -5.49 4.50
C LEU A 74 -5.09 -6.61 5.05
N LEU A 75 -4.96 -6.73 6.37
CA LEU A 75 -4.13 -7.74 6.99
C LEU A 75 -4.57 -9.15 6.61
N ILE A 76 -5.87 -9.43 6.76
CA ILE A 76 -6.43 -10.76 6.50
C ILE A 76 -6.43 -11.06 5.00
N SER A 77 -6.95 -10.15 4.16
CA SER A 77 -7.06 -10.38 2.71
C SER A 77 -5.71 -10.55 2.04
N CYS A 78 -4.75 -9.67 2.38
CA CYS A 78 -3.40 -9.77 1.83
C CYS A 78 -2.61 -10.94 2.42
N GLY A 79 -2.82 -11.30 3.69
CA GLY A 79 -2.24 -12.49 4.29
C GLY A 79 -2.72 -13.77 3.60
N ILE A 80 -4.01 -13.88 3.33
CA ILE A 80 -4.58 -15.00 2.55
C ILE A 80 -4.01 -14.99 1.13
N ALA A 81 -3.96 -13.84 0.46
CA ALA A 81 -3.42 -13.72 -0.88
C ALA A 81 -1.95 -14.17 -0.94
N MET A 82 -1.13 -13.80 0.04
CA MET A 82 0.27 -14.25 0.15
C MET A 82 0.38 -15.77 0.34
N GLY A 83 -0.48 -16.36 1.18
CA GLY A 83 -0.53 -17.82 1.35
C GLY A 83 -0.94 -18.55 0.06
N LEU A 84 -1.95 -18.03 -0.63
CA LEU A 84 -2.43 -18.60 -1.89
C LEU A 84 -1.44 -18.46 -3.06
N MET A 85 -0.50 -17.50 -3.03
CA MET A 85 0.50 -17.33 -4.09
C MET A 85 1.35 -18.58 -4.34
N HIS A 86 1.52 -19.44 -3.32
CA HIS A 86 2.24 -20.70 -3.47
C HIS A 86 1.45 -21.75 -4.26
N ALA A 87 0.13 -21.68 -4.20
CA ALA A 87 -0.78 -22.58 -4.92
C ALA A 87 -1.15 -22.06 -6.32
N LEU A 88 -0.89 -20.79 -6.62
CA LEU A 88 -1.21 -20.22 -7.92
C LEU A 88 -0.25 -20.70 -9.01
N PRO A 89 -0.76 -20.90 -10.26
CA PRO A 89 0.06 -21.28 -11.39
C PRO A 89 1.11 -20.20 -11.72
N ALA A 90 2.27 -20.62 -12.24
CA ALA A 90 3.38 -19.73 -12.57
C ALA A 90 3.03 -18.61 -13.57
N SER A 91 1.96 -18.79 -14.37
CA SER A 91 1.46 -17.76 -15.29
C SER A 91 0.88 -16.53 -14.59
N MET A 92 0.35 -16.70 -13.37
CA MET A 92 -0.28 -15.63 -12.58
C MET A 92 0.66 -14.98 -11.55
N VAL A 93 1.84 -15.55 -11.35
CA VAL A 93 2.80 -15.07 -10.35
C VAL A 93 4.13 -14.79 -11.02
N THR A 94 4.77 -13.69 -10.66
CA THR A 94 6.12 -13.37 -11.12
C THR A 94 7.13 -13.81 -10.07
N ASP A 95 8.04 -14.69 -10.47
CA ASP A 95 9.22 -15.02 -9.67
C ASP A 95 10.29 -13.96 -9.90
N SER A 96 10.74 -13.35 -8.81
CA SER A 96 11.87 -12.45 -8.82
C SER A 96 12.85 -12.86 -7.72
N GLY A 97 14.05 -13.30 -8.12
CA GLY A 97 15.08 -13.74 -7.17
C GLY A 97 14.68 -14.97 -6.34
N GLY A 98 13.91 -15.91 -6.92
CA GLY A 98 13.47 -17.14 -6.25
C GLY A 98 12.29 -16.97 -5.29
N ALA A 99 11.70 -15.78 -5.22
CA ALA A 99 10.53 -15.54 -4.39
C ALA A 99 9.32 -15.04 -5.21
N ARG A 100 8.17 -15.64 -4.95
CA ARG A 100 6.88 -15.23 -5.55
C ARG A 100 6.35 -14.02 -4.81
N ARG A 101 6.46 -12.83 -5.42
CA ARG A 101 6.12 -11.55 -4.75
C ARG A 101 5.01 -10.77 -5.43
N TRP A 102 4.75 -11.04 -6.71
CA TRP A 102 3.86 -10.25 -7.54
C TRP A 102 2.77 -11.11 -8.14
N ILE A 103 1.52 -10.69 -8.01
CA ILE A 103 0.39 -11.26 -8.70
C ILE A 103 0.21 -10.48 -10.01
N ARG A 104 0.24 -11.18 -11.14
CA ARG A 104 -0.03 -10.60 -12.45
C ARG A 104 -1.52 -10.50 -12.66
N LEU A 105 -2.00 -9.28 -12.84
CA LEU A 105 -3.36 -8.98 -13.24
C LEU A 105 -3.36 -8.40 -14.66
N PRO A 106 -4.46 -8.51 -15.41
CA PRO A 106 -4.54 -7.88 -16.73
C PRO A 106 -4.25 -6.38 -16.63
N GLY A 107 -3.14 -5.94 -17.24
CA GLY A 107 -2.72 -4.54 -17.27
C GLY A 107 -1.85 -4.04 -16.09
N PHE A 108 -1.74 -4.77 -14.97
CA PHE A 108 -0.88 -4.37 -13.84
C PHE A 108 -0.43 -5.56 -12.98
N SER A 109 0.63 -5.35 -12.22
CA SER A 109 1.11 -6.33 -11.23
C SER A 109 0.92 -5.76 -9.83
N LEU A 110 0.42 -6.57 -8.92
CA LEU A 110 0.15 -6.18 -7.54
C LEU A 110 1.05 -6.97 -6.60
N ALA A 111 1.68 -6.28 -5.65
CA ALA A 111 2.44 -6.90 -4.57
C ALA A 111 1.60 -6.89 -3.28
N PRO A 112 0.98 -8.01 -2.88
CA PRO A 112 0.13 -8.07 -1.69
C PRO A 112 0.87 -7.68 -0.41
N VAL A 113 2.18 -7.92 -0.36
CA VAL A 113 3.02 -7.60 0.80
C VAL A 113 3.02 -6.10 1.15
N GLU A 114 2.90 -5.20 0.16
CA GLU A 114 2.87 -3.76 0.40
C GLU A 114 1.59 -3.33 1.14
N PHE A 115 0.47 -3.89 0.75
CA PHE A 115 -0.81 -3.66 1.43
C PHE A 115 -0.87 -4.37 2.78
N PHE A 116 -0.27 -5.56 2.90
CA PHE A 116 -0.14 -6.26 4.18
C PHE A 116 0.62 -5.43 5.21
N LYS A 117 1.72 -4.77 4.82
CA LYS A 117 2.48 -3.87 5.72
C LYS A 117 1.60 -2.76 6.27
N VAL A 118 0.78 -2.13 5.43
CA VAL A 118 -0.15 -1.07 5.86
C VAL A 118 -1.17 -1.63 6.87
N GLY A 119 -1.79 -2.78 6.55
CA GLY A 119 -2.71 -3.46 7.45
C GLY A 119 -2.07 -3.83 8.78
N PHE A 120 -0.81 -4.29 8.74
CA PHE A 120 -0.06 -4.67 9.94
C PHE A 120 0.26 -3.46 10.84
N VAL A 121 0.63 -2.31 10.27
CA VAL A 121 0.84 -1.06 11.02
C VAL A 121 -0.46 -0.63 11.71
N PHE A 122 -1.61 -0.69 11.02
CA PHE A 122 -2.90 -0.37 11.62
C PHE A 122 -3.29 -1.33 12.73
N PHE A 123 -3.03 -2.62 12.56
CA PHE A 123 -3.24 -3.63 13.59
C PHE A 123 -2.40 -3.36 14.83
N LEU A 124 -1.11 -3.04 14.65
CA LEU A 124 -0.23 -2.70 15.76
C LEU A 124 -0.71 -1.43 16.49
N ALA A 125 -1.03 -0.37 15.77
CA ALA A 125 -1.54 0.88 16.34
C ALA A 125 -2.81 0.64 17.17
N TRP A 126 -3.75 -0.14 16.65
CA TRP A 126 -4.96 -0.52 17.37
C TRP A 126 -4.66 -1.38 18.62
N SER A 127 -3.77 -2.36 18.46
CA SER A 127 -3.39 -3.26 19.58
C SER A 127 -2.74 -2.49 20.73
N PHE A 128 -1.84 -1.56 20.40
CA PHE A 128 -1.18 -0.72 21.42
C PHE A 128 -2.16 0.24 22.09
N THR A 129 -2.99 0.97 21.35
CA THR A 129 -3.96 1.91 21.92
C THR A 129 -4.94 1.21 22.87
N ARG A 130 -5.38 0.01 22.54
CA ARG A 130 -6.31 -0.73 23.40
C ARG A 130 -5.68 -1.23 24.69
N LYS A 131 -4.39 -1.58 24.64
CA LYS A 131 -3.63 -2.03 25.81
C LYS A 131 -3.27 -0.87 26.77
N PHE A 132 -2.98 0.31 26.20
CA PHE A 132 -2.69 1.50 27.01
C PHE A 132 -3.93 2.07 27.73
N SER A 133 -5.13 1.86 27.20
CA SER A 133 -6.38 2.33 27.82
C SER A 133 -6.70 1.62 29.13
N ASP A 134 -6.20 0.40 29.35
CA ASP A 134 -6.48 -0.39 30.56
C ASP A 134 -5.61 -0.01 31.79
N GLY A 135 -4.75 0.99 31.69
CA GLY A 135 -4.11 1.73 32.81
C GLY A 135 -3.31 0.91 33.86
N LYS A 136 -3.11 -0.39 33.68
CA LYS A 136 -2.54 -1.28 34.70
C LYS A 136 -1.31 -2.09 34.25
N ARG A 137 -0.67 -1.73 33.11
CA ARG A 137 0.47 -2.54 32.62
C ARG A 137 1.79 -1.79 32.69
N THR A 138 2.79 -2.47 33.24
CA THR A 138 4.18 -2.03 33.30
C THR A 138 4.86 -2.31 31.94
N LEU A 139 5.86 -1.51 31.56
CA LEU A 139 6.69 -1.73 30.35
C LEU A 139 7.21 -3.17 30.19
N MET A 140 7.37 -3.88 31.32
CA MET A 140 7.78 -5.29 31.33
C MET A 140 6.73 -6.25 30.74
N ASP A 141 5.45 -5.92 30.86
CA ASP A 141 4.36 -6.74 30.30
C ASP A 141 4.23 -6.53 28.79
N GLU A 142 4.70 -5.40 28.28
CA GLU A 142 4.72 -5.08 26.85
C GLU A 142 5.83 -5.83 26.12
N ILE A 143 7.00 -5.96 26.72
CA ILE A 143 8.13 -6.71 26.20
C ILE A 143 7.81 -8.21 26.10
N LYS A 144 7.07 -8.77 27.06
CA LYS A 144 6.63 -10.19 27.05
C LYS A 144 5.63 -10.55 25.96
N ILE A 145 5.04 -9.57 25.27
CA ILE A 145 4.08 -9.78 24.17
C ILE A 145 4.80 -9.73 22.81
N LEU A 146 5.98 -9.15 22.77
CA LEU A 146 6.83 -9.05 21.56
C LEU A 146 7.71 -10.30 21.35
N PHE A 147 7.86 -11.12 22.38
CA PHE A 147 8.59 -12.40 22.42
C PHE A 147 7.70 -13.53 22.93
#